data_1a3e039f035bf47312e2f15938a04540
#
_entry.id   1a3e039f035bf47312e2f15938a04540
#
_cell.length_a   1.000
_cell.length_b   1.000
_cell.length_c   1.000
_cell.angle_alpha   90.00
_cell.angle_beta   90.00
_cell.angle_gamma   90.00
#
_symmetry.space_group_name_H-M   'P 1'
#
loop_
_entity.id
_entity.type
_entity.pdbx_description
1 polymer ?
#
loop_
_entity_poly.entity_id
_entity_poly.type
_entity_poly.pdbx_seq_one_letter_code
_entity_poly.pdbx_strand_id
1 'polypeptide(L)'
;KPHIEIFKGGSSRAARDMAARVSDWYFTNGNTPKKHKKQIDDIRAKAQQNGHQVKIGVNAFIIARDTEEEAKTVLQEIIDKANIQAVHAFGEATREAGAATLEGEGNWAKSTFEDLVQYNDGFKTNLIGTPRQIAERIVELKAVGVDLILSGFLHFIEEVEYFGAQLLAFVRVQEA
;
A
#
# COMPACT_ATOMS: atom_id res chain seq x y z
N LYS A 1 22.25 17.15 -15.58
CA LYS A 1 21.69 17.61 -14.30
C LYS A 1 20.79 16.52 -13.75
N PRO A 2 20.82 16.22 -12.45
CA PRO A 2 19.82 15.35 -11.86
C PRO A 2 18.45 15.99 -12.04
N HIS A 3 17.45 15.25 -12.53
CA HIS A 3 16.06 15.72 -12.57
C HIS A 3 15.38 15.42 -11.23
N ILE A 4 14.27 16.09 -10.97
CA ILE A 4 13.43 15.80 -9.81
C ILE A 4 12.66 14.51 -10.12
N GLU A 5 12.71 13.53 -9.22
CA GLU A 5 11.95 12.30 -9.37
C GLU A 5 10.43 12.58 -9.33
N ILE A 6 9.71 12.03 -10.29
CA ILE A 6 8.27 12.23 -10.45
C ILE A 6 7.54 11.01 -9.92
N PHE A 7 6.72 11.23 -8.89
CA PHE A 7 5.79 10.23 -8.34
C PHE A 7 4.40 10.45 -8.91
N LYS A 8 3.81 9.41 -9.49
CA LYS A 8 2.44 9.45 -10.01
C LYS A 8 1.58 8.41 -9.32
N GLY A 9 0.51 8.87 -8.65
CA GLY A 9 -0.52 8.01 -8.07
C GLY A 9 -1.72 7.82 -8.97
N GLY A 10 -2.58 6.89 -8.59
CA GLY A 10 -3.88 6.63 -9.21
C GLY A 10 -4.00 5.26 -9.86
N SER A 11 -5.18 4.65 -9.75
CA SER A 11 -5.45 3.28 -10.20
C SER A 11 -6.14 3.19 -11.56
N SER A 12 -6.69 4.29 -12.09
CA SER A 12 -7.36 4.31 -13.40
C SER A 12 -6.39 3.99 -14.54
N ARG A 13 -6.93 3.50 -15.66
CA ARG A 13 -6.14 3.23 -16.85
C ARG A 13 -5.35 4.47 -17.31
N ALA A 14 -6.00 5.63 -17.35
CA ALA A 14 -5.36 6.89 -17.73
C ALA A 14 -4.19 7.26 -16.80
N ALA A 15 -4.35 7.05 -15.47
CA ALA A 15 -3.28 7.30 -14.51
C ALA A 15 -2.09 6.35 -14.72
N ARG A 16 -2.35 5.05 -14.97
CA ARG A 16 -1.29 4.07 -15.26
C ARG A 16 -0.60 4.36 -16.59
N ASP A 17 -1.35 4.72 -17.63
CA ASP A 17 -0.79 5.07 -18.94
C ASP A 17 0.10 6.34 -18.84
N MET A 18 -0.31 7.33 -18.06
CA MET A 18 0.48 8.52 -17.78
C MET A 18 1.76 8.18 -17.00
N ALA A 19 1.65 7.41 -15.91
CA ALA A 19 2.80 7.00 -15.10
C ALA A 19 3.83 6.25 -15.95
N ALA A 20 3.38 5.33 -16.80
CA ALA A 20 4.24 4.56 -17.70
C ALA A 20 4.98 5.39 -18.74
N ARG A 21 4.57 6.62 -19.00
CA ARG A 21 5.22 7.52 -19.96
C ARG A 21 6.19 8.52 -19.35
N VAL A 22 5.90 9.00 -18.11
CA VAL A 22 6.58 10.21 -17.61
C VAL A 22 7.04 10.10 -16.15
N SER A 23 6.75 9.01 -15.44
CA SER A 23 7.03 8.96 -14.01
C SER A 23 8.19 8.04 -13.68
N ASP A 24 9.04 8.44 -12.76
CA ASP A 24 10.10 7.60 -12.18
C ASP A 24 9.49 6.56 -11.22
N TRP A 25 8.40 6.96 -10.54
CA TRP A 25 7.69 6.15 -9.58
C TRP A 25 6.19 6.08 -9.89
N TYR A 26 5.63 4.88 -9.88
CA TYR A 26 4.19 4.68 -9.76
C TYR A 26 3.86 4.32 -8.32
N PHE A 27 3.02 5.15 -7.68
CA PHE A 27 2.63 4.97 -6.29
C PHE A 27 1.17 4.56 -6.19
N THR A 28 0.88 3.49 -5.46
CA THR A 28 -0.47 2.94 -5.32
C THR A 28 -0.84 2.64 -3.87
N ASN A 29 -2.13 2.51 -3.62
CA ASN A 29 -2.65 2.11 -2.32
C ASN A 29 -2.27 0.67 -1.97
N GLY A 30 -2.36 0.33 -0.68
CA GLY A 30 -2.10 -1.02 -0.19
C GLY A 30 -3.01 -2.07 -0.84
N ASN A 31 -2.46 -3.24 -1.09
CA ASN A 31 -3.21 -4.39 -1.58
C ASN A 31 -2.45 -5.70 -1.31
N THR A 32 -3.08 -6.84 -1.62
CA THR A 32 -2.42 -8.14 -1.55
C THR A 32 -1.32 -8.28 -2.60
N PRO A 33 -0.25 -9.09 -2.35
CA PRO A 33 0.81 -9.32 -3.33
C PRO A 33 0.29 -9.76 -4.71
N LYS A 34 -0.73 -10.63 -4.74
CA LYS A 34 -1.35 -11.10 -6.00
C LYS A 34 -1.97 -9.98 -6.84
N LYS A 35 -2.63 -9.01 -6.19
CA LYS A 35 -3.25 -7.88 -6.88
C LYS A 35 -2.19 -6.86 -7.32
N HIS A 36 -1.17 -6.63 -6.47
CA HIS A 36 -0.02 -5.81 -6.84
C HIS A 36 0.70 -6.36 -8.06
N LYS A 37 1.00 -7.65 -8.08
CA LYS A 37 1.67 -8.31 -9.22
C LYS A 37 0.99 -7.99 -10.56
N LYS A 38 -0.33 -8.16 -10.62
CA LYS A 38 -1.10 -7.88 -11.85
C LYS A 38 -0.97 -6.43 -12.30
N GLN A 39 -1.02 -5.48 -11.36
CA GLN A 39 -0.94 -4.06 -11.64
C GLN A 39 0.48 -3.63 -12.01
N ILE A 40 1.49 -4.19 -11.35
CA ILE A 40 2.91 -3.95 -11.61
C ILE A 40 3.28 -4.45 -13.01
N ASP A 41 2.83 -5.64 -13.39
CA ASP A 41 3.11 -6.21 -14.71
C ASP A 41 2.51 -5.32 -15.81
N ASP A 42 1.27 -4.84 -15.66
CA ASP A 42 0.63 -3.93 -16.61
C ASP A 42 1.44 -2.64 -16.80
N ILE A 43 1.81 -1.99 -15.68
CA ILE A 43 2.49 -0.68 -15.77
C ILE A 43 3.93 -0.82 -16.29
N ARG A 44 4.66 -1.86 -15.88
CA ARG A 44 6.02 -2.11 -16.36
C ARG A 44 6.04 -2.46 -17.84
N ALA A 45 5.09 -3.25 -18.33
CA ALA A 45 4.95 -3.54 -19.74
C ALA A 45 4.70 -2.27 -20.57
N LYS A 46 3.82 -1.39 -20.10
CA LYS A 46 3.55 -0.09 -20.74
C LYS A 46 4.77 0.84 -20.72
N ALA A 47 5.49 0.90 -19.58
CA ALA A 47 6.70 1.70 -19.46
C ALA A 47 7.78 1.22 -20.45
N GLN A 48 7.97 -0.09 -20.56
CA GLN A 48 8.92 -0.68 -21.51
C GLN A 48 8.57 -0.34 -22.98
N GLN A 49 7.28 -0.35 -23.34
CA GLN A 49 6.83 0.08 -24.66
C GLN A 49 7.16 1.55 -24.97
N ASN A 50 7.26 2.38 -23.95
CA ASN A 50 7.65 3.79 -24.07
C ASN A 50 9.18 4.01 -23.93
N GLY A 51 9.98 2.94 -23.87
CA GLY A 51 11.44 3.04 -23.66
C GLY A 51 11.82 3.54 -22.26
N HIS A 52 10.96 3.34 -21.27
CA HIS A 52 11.03 3.87 -19.92
C HIS A 52 11.00 2.75 -18.86
N GLN A 53 11.54 3.03 -17.68
CA GLN A 53 11.45 2.16 -16.51
C GLN A 53 10.74 2.90 -15.39
N VAL A 54 9.90 2.19 -14.63
CA VAL A 54 9.16 2.74 -13.52
C VAL A 54 9.37 1.90 -12.28
N LYS A 55 9.68 2.54 -11.17
CA LYS A 55 9.74 1.95 -9.83
C LYS A 55 8.34 1.95 -9.21
N ILE A 56 8.09 1.02 -8.31
CA ILE A 56 6.77 0.81 -7.70
C ILE A 56 6.81 1.11 -6.22
N GLY A 57 6.04 2.11 -5.79
CA GLY A 57 5.80 2.41 -4.39
C GLY A 57 4.39 2.01 -3.96
N VAL A 58 4.26 1.49 -2.75
CA VAL A 58 2.96 1.14 -2.16
C VAL A 58 2.79 1.77 -0.80
N ASN A 59 1.55 2.09 -0.45
CA ASN A 59 1.19 2.49 0.89
C ASN A 59 0.90 1.26 1.76
N ALA A 60 1.36 1.28 3.00
CA ALA A 60 1.07 0.26 3.99
C ALA A 60 0.81 0.87 5.36
N PHE A 61 0.03 0.19 6.20
CA PHE A 61 -0.09 0.50 7.61
C PHE A 61 0.45 -0.67 8.42
N ILE A 62 1.41 -0.40 9.30
CA ILE A 62 2.13 -1.44 10.03
C ILE A 62 1.66 -1.48 11.48
N ILE A 63 1.31 -2.69 11.93
CA ILE A 63 1.01 -2.97 13.33
C ILE A 63 1.89 -4.15 13.75
N ALA A 64 3.07 -3.84 14.31
CA ALA A 64 4.02 -4.83 14.79
C ALA A 64 3.90 -4.97 16.31
N ARG A 65 3.72 -6.20 16.81
CA ARG A 65 3.66 -6.52 18.24
C ARG A 65 4.42 -7.82 18.49
N ASP A 66 4.68 -8.15 19.75
CA ASP A 66 5.41 -9.35 20.11
C ASP A 66 4.63 -10.63 19.78
N THR A 67 3.30 -10.55 19.79
CA THR A 67 2.42 -11.65 19.36
C THR A 67 1.44 -11.20 18.27
N GLU A 68 0.94 -12.16 17.50
CA GLU A 68 -0.07 -11.92 16.46
C GLU A 68 -1.41 -11.48 17.10
N GLU A 69 -1.74 -12.02 18.25
CA GLU A 69 -2.95 -11.68 19.01
C GLU A 69 -2.94 -10.23 19.47
N GLU A 70 -1.81 -9.74 19.98
CA GLU A 70 -1.66 -8.32 20.34
C GLU A 70 -1.81 -7.40 19.12
N ALA A 71 -1.20 -7.77 17.99
CA ALA A 71 -1.33 -7.00 16.77
C ALA A 71 -2.79 -6.95 16.27
N LYS A 72 -3.51 -8.07 16.32
CA LYS A 72 -4.94 -8.13 15.98
C LYS A 72 -5.81 -7.33 16.95
N THR A 73 -5.47 -7.32 18.24
CA THR A 73 -6.17 -6.52 19.25
C THR A 73 -6.05 -5.02 18.93
N VAL A 74 -4.85 -4.56 18.60
CA VAL A 74 -4.64 -3.16 18.19
C VAL A 74 -5.42 -2.82 16.91
N LEU A 75 -5.41 -3.70 15.90
CA LEU A 75 -6.21 -3.51 14.70
C LEU A 75 -7.70 -3.38 15.02
N GLN A 76 -8.22 -4.26 15.88
CA GLN A 76 -9.62 -4.23 16.26
C GLN A 76 -9.96 -2.94 17.03
N GLU A 77 -9.10 -2.48 17.93
CA GLU A 77 -9.28 -1.21 18.62
C GLU A 77 -9.34 0.00 17.66
N ILE A 78 -8.51 0.01 16.62
CA ILE A 78 -8.54 1.06 15.61
C ILE A 78 -9.88 1.06 14.89
N ILE A 79 -10.39 -0.12 14.52
CA ILE A 79 -11.67 -0.29 13.83
C ILE A 79 -12.83 0.13 14.75
N ASP A 80 -12.83 -0.32 16.00
CA ASP A 80 -13.90 -0.04 16.97
C ASP A 80 -13.99 1.45 17.34
N LYS A 81 -12.85 2.14 17.36
CA LYS A 81 -12.77 3.57 17.66
C LYS A 81 -12.92 4.48 16.42
N ALA A 82 -13.10 3.90 15.25
CA ALA A 82 -13.26 4.66 14.03
C ALA A 82 -14.55 5.52 14.05
N ASN A 83 -14.46 6.71 13.49
CA ASN A 83 -15.64 7.55 13.28
C ASN A 83 -16.48 6.97 12.13
N ILE A 84 -17.55 6.25 12.49
CA ILE A 84 -18.42 5.53 11.55
C ILE A 84 -18.96 6.46 10.46
N GLN A 85 -19.39 7.67 10.83
CA GLN A 85 -19.95 8.64 9.87
C GLN A 85 -18.89 9.11 8.87
N ALA A 86 -17.67 9.40 9.34
CA ALA A 86 -16.58 9.82 8.48
C ALA A 86 -16.14 8.70 7.51
N VAL A 87 -16.06 7.46 7.99
CA VAL A 87 -15.71 6.29 7.14
C VAL A 87 -16.78 6.05 6.08
N HIS A 88 -18.07 6.13 6.42
CA HIS A 88 -19.15 6.00 5.45
C HIS A 88 -19.13 7.12 4.43
N ALA A 89 -18.99 8.39 4.85
CA ALA A 89 -18.92 9.53 3.94
C ALA A 89 -17.73 9.43 2.96
N PHE A 90 -16.57 8.98 3.45
CA PHE A 90 -15.42 8.70 2.59
C PHE A 90 -15.73 7.57 1.58
N GLY A 91 -16.35 6.48 2.04
CA GLY A 91 -16.74 5.36 1.18
C GLY A 91 -17.73 5.78 0.08
N GLU A 92 -18.68 6.64 0.36
CA GLU A 92 -19.62 7.20 -0.61
C GLU A 92 -18.90 8.08 -1.63
N ALA A 93 -18.11 9.04 -1.17
CA ALA A 93 -17.37 9.95 -2.05
C ALA A 93 -16.40 9.20 -2.99
N THR A 94 -15.74 8.14 -2.51
CA THR A 94 -14.84 7.34 -3.34
C THR A 94 -15.57 6.47 -4.35
N ARG A 95 -16.76 5.96 -4.03
CA ARG A 95 -17.61 5.24 -4.99
C ARG A 95 -18.12 6.17 -6.09
N GLU A 96 -18.58 7.36 -5.74
CA GLU A 96 -19.03 8.38 -6.71
C GLU A 96 -17.89 8.79 -7.64
N ALA A 97 -16.71 9.09 -7.09
CA ALA A 97 -15.53 9.41 -7.90
C ALA A 97 -15.11 8.27 -8.81
N GLY A 98 -15.21 7.02 -8.34
CA GLY A 98 -14.95 5.83 -9.14
C GLY A 98 -15.94 5.63 -10.27
N ALA A 99 -17.23 5.84 -10.02
CA ALA A 99 -18.29 5.75 -11.04
C ALA A 99 -18.14 6.76 -12.17
N ALA A 100 -17.48 7.89 -11.90
CA ALA A 100 -17.18 8.91 -12.91
C ALA A 100 -15.97 8.55 -13.81
N THR A 101 -15.25 7.47 -13.54
CA THR A 101 -14.13 7.00 -14.39
C THR A 101 -14.64 6.21 -15.59
N LEU A 102 -13.81 6.08 -16.62
CA LEU A 102 -14.12 5.26 -17.82
C LEU A 102 -14.32 3.78 -17.48
N GLU A 103 -13.69 3.31 -16.40
CA GLU A 103 -13.81 1.94 -15.90
C GLU A 103 -15.11 1.72 -15.09
N GLY A 104 -15.81 2.79 -14.70
CA GLY A 104 -17.02 2.74 -13.88
C GLY A 104 -16.82 2.24 -12.44
N GLU A 105 -15.59 1.91 -12.05
CA GLU A 105 -15.21 1.47 -10.72
C GLU A 105 -13.93 2.17 -10.24
N GLY A 106 -13.94 2.68 -9.01
CA GLY A 106 -12.73 3.19 -8.35
C GLY A 106 -11.97 2.10 -7.60
N ASN A 107 -10.79 2.43 -7.13
CA ASN A 107 -9.92 1.51 -6.37
C ASN A 107 -10.59 0.97 -5.10
N TRP A 108 -11.48 1.75 -4.49
CA TRP A 108 -12.18 1.41 -3.24
C TRP A 108 -13.60 0.87 -3.42
N ALA A 109 -14.06 0.64 -4.66
CA ALA A 109 -15.44 0.22 -4.94
C ALA A 109 -15.85 -1.07 -4.19
N LYS A 110 -14.87 -1.94 -3.89
CA LYS A 110 -15.05 -3.22 -3.19
C LYS A 110 -14.43 -3.24 -1.79
N SER A 111 -14.05 -2.08 -1.26
CA SER A 111 -13.48 -1.97 0.09
C SER A 111 -14.59 -2.11 1.14
N THR A 112 -14.31 -2.88 2.19
CA THR A 112 -15.19 -3.00 3.36
C THR A 112 -15.06 -1.78 4.26
N PHE A 113 -15.88 -1.71 5.32
CA PHE A 113 -15.76 -0.66 6.33
C PHE A 113 -14.36 -0.67 6.96
N GLU A 114 -13.87 -1.84 7.35
CA GLU A 114 -12.57 -2.03 7.98
C GLU A 114 -11.42 -1.59 7.05
N ASP A 115 -11.52 -1.88 5.77
CA ASP A 115 -10.55 -1.43 4.76
C ASP A 115 -10.50 0.11 4.67
N LEU A 116 -11.66 0.77 4.82
CA LEU A 116 -11.80 2.22 4.66
C LEU A 116 -11.42 3.01 5.92
N VAL A 117 -11.32 2.37 7.08
CA VAL A 117 -10.85 3.02 8.32
C VAL A 117 -9.45 3.59 8.13
N GLN A 118 -8.59 2.90 7.39
CA GLN A 118 -7.31 3.43 6.95
C GLN A 118 -7.44 3.85 5.47
N TYR A 119 -7.63 5.13 5.23
CA TYR A 119 -8.02 5.75 3.94
C TYR A 119 -7.20 5.38 2.70
N ASN A 120 -6.04 4.78 2.85
CA ASN A 120 -5.19 4.38 1.74
C ASN A 120 -5.09 2.86 1.57
N ASP A 121 -6.05 2.08 2.10
CA ASP A 121 -6.05 0.62 2.06
C ASP A 121 -4.77 -0.03 2.64
N GLY A 122 -4.06 0.69 3.53
CA GLY A 122 -2.80 0.21 4.10
C GLY A 122 -2.91 -1.13 4.83
N PHE A 123 -4.07 -1.42 5.43
CA PHE A 123 -4.35 -2.70 6.09
C PHE A 123 -4.37 -3.89 5.11
N LYS A 124 -4.71 -3.67 3.83
CA LYS A 124 -4.75 -4.73 2.80
C LYS A 124 -3.39 -5.32 2.48
N THR A 125 -2.29 -4.65 2.84
CA THR A 125 -0.95 -5.22 2.74
C THR A 125 -0.72 -6.33 3.75
N ASN A 126 -1.56 -6.39 4.79
CA ASN A 126 -1.46 -7.31 5.92
C ASN A 126 -0.10 -7.25 6.64
N LEU A 127 0.53 -6.06 6.73
CA LEU A 127 1.73 -5.86 7.54
C LEU A 127 1.37 -5.71 9.02
N ILE A 128 0.62 -6.70 9.54
CA ILE A 128 0.03 -6.75 10.88
C ILE A 128 0.39 -8.09 11.51
N GLY A 129 1.13 -8.10 12.61
CA GLY A 129 1.56 -9.34 13.27
C GLY A 129 2.90 -9.17 13.99
N THR A 130 3.62 -10.28 14.14
CA THR A 130 4.96 -10.25 14.71
C THR A 130 5.99 -9.67 13.72
N PRO A 131 7.12 -9.14 14.20
CA PRO A 131 8.19 -8.63 13.32
C PRO A 131 8.60 -9.63 12.23
N ARG A 132 8.68 -10.91 12.57
CA ARG A 132 9.04 -11.97 11.62
C ARG A 132 7.97 -12.13 10.53
N GLN A 133 6.70 -12.23 10.90
CA GLN A 133 5.59 -12.36 9.94
C GLN A 133 5.52 -11.16 8.99
N ILE A 134 5.74 -9.95 9.52
CA ILE A 134 5.74 -8.73 8.71
C ILE A 134 6.93 -8.74 7.76
N ALA A 135 8.13 -9.14 8.20
CA ALA A 135 9.30 -9.25 7.34
C ALA A 135 9.08 -10.22 6.17
N GLU A 136 8.50 -11.39 6.43
CA GLU A 136 8.14 -12.38 5.40
C GLU A 136 7.20 -11.75 4.35
N ARG A 137 6.18 -11.00 4.78
CA ARG A 137 5.23 -10.32 3.88
C ARG A 137 5.87 -9.16 3.10
N ILE A 138 6.83 -8.45 3.69
CA ILE A 138 7.61 -7.43 2.97
C ILE A 138 8.42 -8.08 1.84
N VAL A 139 9.05 -9.22 2.10
CA VAL A 139 9.78 -9.98 1.08
C VAL A 139 8.85 -10.49 -0.02
N GLU A 140 7.63 -10.93 0.31
CA GLU A 140 6.62 -11.27 -0.69
C GLU A 140 6.23 -10.07 -1.57
N LEU A 141 6.05 -8.88 -0.99
CA LEU A 141 5.79 -7.65 -1.75
C LEU A 141 6.97 -7.30 -2.67
N LYS A 142 8.19 -7.42 -2.18
CA LYS A 142 9.41 -7.25 -3.00
C LYS A 142 9.46 -8.25 -4.15
N ALA A 143 9.18 -9.53 -3.89
CA ALA A 143 9.19 -10.59 -4.90
C ALA A 143 8.19 -10.36 -6.03
N VAL A 144 7.08 -9.68 -5.80
CA VAL A 144 6.13 -9.28 -6.84
C VAL A 144 6.48 -7.95 -7.53
N GLY A 145 7.56 -7.29 -7.10
CA GLY A 145 8.14 -6.14 -7.77
C GLY A 145 7.84 -4.79 -7.11
N VAL A 146 7.49 -4.77 -5.83
CA VAL A 146 7.42 -3.53 -5.03
C VAL A 146 8.84 -3.08 -4.69
N ASP A 147 9.17 -1.82 -4.96
CA ASP A 147 10.50 -1.23 -4.74
C ASP A 147 10.53 -0.33 -3.49
N LEU A 148 9.35 0.16 -3.03
CA LEU A 148 9.23 1.07 -1.89
C LEU A 148 7.93 0.82 -1.14
N ILE A 149 8.00 0.83 0.19
CA ILE A 149 6.84 0.83 1.08
C ILE A 149 6.83 2.15 1.87
N LEU A 150 5.76 2.94 1.70
CA LEU A 150 5.48 4.08 2.56
C LEU A 150 4.65 3.60 3.74
N SER A 151 5.28 3.57 4.91
CA SER A 151 4.68 2.99 6.11
C SER A 151 3.99 4.03 6.97
N GLY A 152 2.73 3.78 7.32
CA GLY A 152 2.00 4.47 8.38
C GLY A 152 2.03 3.67 9.68
N PHE A 153 1.99 4.37 10.81
CA PHE A 153 2.00 3.81 12.17
C PHE A 153 0.96 4.52 13.04
N LEU A 154 0.43 3.85 14.05
CA LEU A 154 -0.53 4.44 14.99
C LEU A 154 0.17 5.40 15.97
N HIS A 155 1.23 4.92 16.62
CA HIS A 155 2.08 5.69 17.53
C HIS A 155 3.46 5.86 16.89
N PHE A 156 3.61 6.94 16.12
CA PHE A 156 4.67 7.07 15.13
C PHE A 156 6.08 6.91 15.71
N ILE A 157 6.42 7.58 16.81
CA ILE A 157 7.80 7.57 17.34
C ILE A 157 8.15 6.18 17.86
N GLU A 158 7.37 5.64 18.76
CA GLU A 158 7.63 4.36 19.42
C GLU A 158 7.60 3.19 18.42
N GLU A 159 6.64 3.24 17.48
CA GLU A 159 6.49 2.16 16.50
C GLU A 159 7.54 2.20 15.41
N VAL A 160 8.05 3.38 15.02
CA VAL A 160 9.19 3.50 14.10
C VAL A 160 10.48 2.98 14.76
N GLU A 161 10.71 3.30 16.03
CA GLU A 161 11.85 2.77 16.77
C GLU A 161 11.77 1.24 16.90
N TYR A 162 10.60 0.71 17.28
CA TYR A 162 10.37 -0.74 17.36
C TYR A 162 10.56 -1.41 15.99
N PHE A 163 10.01 -0.85 14.93
CA PHE A 163 10.19 -1.31 13.55
C PHE A 163 11.68 -1.37 13.17
N GLY A 164 12.42 -0.30 13.43
CA GLY A 164 13.85 -0.24 13.15
C GLY A 164 14.66 -1.30 13.90
N ALA A 165 14.39 -1.44 15.19
CA ALA A 165 15.14 -2.35 16.07
C ALA A 165 14.80 -3.82 15.86
N GLN A 166 13.52 -4.15 15.70
CA GLN A 166 13.04 -5.53 15.71
C GLN A 166 12.79 -6.10 14.31
N LEU A 167 12.30 -5.30 13.37
CA LEU A 167 11.82 -5.82 12.09
C LEU A 167 12.84 -5.69 10.96
N LEU A 168 13.55 -4.57 10.84
CA LEU A 168 14.50 -4.37 9.74
C LEU A 168 15.62 -5.41 9.72
N ALA A 169 16.02 -5.92 10.89
CA ALA A 169 17.00 -7.00 10.95
C ALA A 169 16.51 -8.28 10.24
N PHE A 170 15.24 -8.66 10.44
CA PHE A 170 14.66 -9.83 9.76
C PHE A 170 14.55 -9.61 8.24
N VAL A 171 14.14 -8.41 7.79
CA VAL A 171 14.05 -8.12 6.35
C VAL A 171 15.43 -8.27 5.70
N ARG A 172 16.48 -7.69 6.30
CA ARG A 172 17.85 -7.76 5.76
C ARG A 172 18.39 -9.17 5.69
N VAL A 173 18.07 -10.02 6.67
CA VAL A 173 18.48 -11.43 6.66
C VAL A 173 17.81 -12.21 5.53
N GLN A 174 16.56 -11.92 5.23
CA GLN A 174 15.82 -12.60 4.16
C GLN A 174 16.16 -12.07 2.76
N GLU A 175 16.80 -10.91 2.66
CA GLU A 175 17.27 -10.33 1.41
C GLU A 175 18.69 -10.78 1.03
N ALA A 176 19.43 -11.34 1.96
CA ALA A 176 20.82 -11.83 1.77
C ALA A 176 20.86 -13.21 1.13
#